data_775f0eff7228108c6366618e294e521b
#
_entry.id   775f0eff7228108c6366618e294e521b
#
_cell.length_a   1.000
_cell.length_b   1.000
_cell.length_c   1.000
_cell.angle_alpha   90.00
_cell.angle_beta   90.00
_cell.angle_gamma   90.00
#
_symmetry.space_group_name_H-M   'P 1'
#
loop_
_entity.id
_entity.type
_entity.pdbx_description
1 polymer ?
#
loop_
_entity_poly.entity_id
_entity_poly.type
_entity_poly.pdbx_seq_one_letter_code
_entity_poly.pdbx_strand_id
1 'polypeptide(L)'
;MQIGTVELGREPAVIVALSDESLKENLEKARRLRIDLVEARLDLLAEVTPETIREFLDTVADFGFYAVSTLRPVWEGGKFKGDESERLKLFNEIVKHPATGAVDVELRSSLLPDVASMVREERKKLIVSYHDFEKTPSEPEIEEILNRCREAGADIVKVAFMGKSQEDAARVCCVLYRFNHPKIFMVMGEVGSFTRVVGFSFGSLLTYTFFGKPVAPGQIEAERLIKLLSNLYPSYRKKREKFLSEEFFQLI
;
A
#
# COMPACT_ATOMS: atom_id res chain seq x y z
N MET A 1 -3.86 -12.45 -7.65
CA MET A 1 -2.61 -11.90 -7.09
C MET A 1 -2.59 -12.19 -5.60
N GLN A 2 -1.41 -12.41 -5.00
CA GLN A 2 -1.31 -12.74 -3.58
C GLN A 2 -0.12 -12.01 -2.95
N ILE A 3 -0.31 -11.46 -1.75
CA ILE A 3 0.75 -10.89 -0.90
C ILE A 3 0.72 -11.65 0.43
N GLY A 4 1.80 -12.37 0.76
CA GLY A 4 1.75 -13.37 1.82
C GLY A 4 0.65 -14.39 1.56
N THR A 5 -0.27 -14.55 2.50
CA THR A 5 -1.46 -15.42 2.35
C THR A 5 -2.71 -14.66 1.87
N VAL A 6 -2.62 -13.34 1.71
CA VAL A 6 -3.77 -12.49 1.37
C VAL A 6 -4.01 -12.50 -0.14
N GLU A 7 -5.17 -12.99 -0.56
CA GLU A 7 -5.59 -12.99 -1.96
C GLU A 7 -6.20 -11.63 -2.35
N LEU A 8 -5.71 -11.05 -3.46
CA LEU A 8 -6.13 -9.75 -3.97
C LEU A 8 -6.85 -9.86 -5.32
N GLY A 9 -7.76 -8.92 -5.60
CA GLY A 9 -8.41 -8.76 -6.90
C GLY A 9 -9.78 -9.43 -7.05
N ARG A 10 -10.26 -10.19 -6.04
CA ARG A 10 -11.64 -10.71 -6.05
C ARG A 10 -12.65 -9.72 -5.48
N GLU A 11 -12.19 -8.92 -4.54
CA GLU A 11 -12.97 -7.90 -3.83
C GLU A 11 -12.03 -6.79 -3.36
N PRO A 12 -12.54 -5.61 -2.97
CA PRO A 12 -11.69 -4.58 -2.39
C PRO A 12 -10.88 -5.11 -1.22
N ALA A 13 -9.60 -4.78 -1.18
CA ALA A 13 -8.72 -5.08 -0.05
C ALA A 13 -8.19 -3.78 0.56
N VAL A 14 -8.16 -3.72 1.88
CA VAL A 14 -7.79 -2.54 2.65
C VAL A 14 -6.43 -2.73 3.30
N ILE A 15 -5.56 -1.75 3.13
CA ILE A 15 -4.25 -1.68 3.77
C ILE A 15 -4.16 -0.44 4.65
N VAL A 16 -3.68 -0.60 5.89
CA VAL A 16 -3.47 0.51 6.81
C VAL A 16 -1.98 0.83 6.91
N ALA A 17 -1.63 2.12 6.77
CA ALA A 17 -0.27 2.59 6.95
C ALA A 17 0.03 2.80 8.44
N LEU A 18 1.07 2.15 8.95
CA LEU A 18 1.48 2.19 10.36
C LEU A 18 2.97 2.58 10.51
N SER A 19 3.26 3.25 11.63
CA SER A 19 4.59 3.51 12.16
C SER A 19 4.70 2.90 13.56
N ASP A 20 5.77 3.18 14.29
CA ASP A 20 5.97 2.74 15.68
C ASP A 20 5.03 3.43 16.69
N GLU A 21 4.42 4.57 16.31
CA GLU A 21 3.47 5.27 17.18
C GLU A 21 2.23 4.39 17.44
N SER A 22 2.04 3.99 18.70
CA SER A 22 0.92 3.13 19.12
C SER A 22 0.75 1.85 18.30
N LEU A 23 1.87 1.24 17.84
CA LEU A 23 1.85 0.13 16.89
C LEU A 23 0.94 -1.03 17.33
N LYS A 24 1.08 -1.52 18.57
CA LYS A 24 0.29 -2.65 19.07
C LYS A 24 -1.21 -2.35 19.13
N GLU A 25 -1.59 -1.15 19.60
CA GLU A 25 -2.98 -0.71 19.63
C GLU A 25 -3.57 -0.60 18.22
N ASN A 26 -2.80 -0.05 17.29
CA ASN A 26 -3.19 0.07 15.89
C ASN A 26 -3.32 -1.30 15.20
N LEU A 27 -2.43 -2.24 15.49
CA LEU A 27 -2.53 -3.62 14.99
C LEU A 27 -3.74 -4.36 15.56
N GLU A 28 -4.06 -4.14 16.85
CA GLU A 28 -5.27 -4.68 17.46
C GLU A 28 -6.54 -4.09 16.84
N LYS A 29 -6.55 -2.77 16.59
CA LYS A 29 -7.64 -2.11 15.86
C LYS A 29 -7.73 -2.64 14.42
N ALA A 30 -6.62 -2.84 13.73
CA ALA A 30 -6.58 -3.43 12.39
C ALA A 30 -7.17 -4.84 12.37
N ARG A 31 -6.84 -5.67 13.35
CA ARG A 31 -7.39 -7.03 13.51
C ARG A 31 -8.90 -7.01 13.73
N ARG A 32 -9.40 -6.18 14.65
CA ARG A 32 -10.85 -6.00 14.89
C ARG A 32 -11.59 -5.53 13.65
N LEU A 33 -11.00 -4.62 12.91
CA LEU A 33 -11.56 -4.09 11.67
C LEU A 33 -11.32 -4.99 10.46
N ARG A 34 -10.69 -6.16 10.63
CA ARG A 34 -10.39 -7.08 9.53
C ARG A 34 -9.72 -6.38 8.36
N ILE A 35 -8.72 -5.57 8.65
CA ILE A 35 -7.81 -5.00 7.65
C ILE A 35 -7.05 -6.15 6.99
N ASP A 36 -6.88 -6.10 5.67
CA ASP A 36 -6.27 -7.19 4.93
C ASP A 36 -4.74 -7.21 5.04
N LEU A 37 -4.10 -6.03 4.99
CA LEU A 37 -2.64 -5.87 5.02
C LEU A 37 -2.23 -4.64 5.84
N VAL A 38 -0.98 -4.61 6.26
CA VAL A 38 -0.33 -3.45 6.87
C VAL A 38 0.72 -2.88 5.92
N GLU A 39 0.72 -1.57 5.69
CA GLU A 39 1.91 -0.90 5.15
C GLU A 39 2.83 -0.55 6.31
N ALA A 40 3.99 -1.21 6.38
CA ALA A 40 5.05 -0.89 7.33
C ALA A 40 5.81 0.34 6.83
N ARG A 41 5.47 1.53 7.33
CA ARG A 41 6.12 2.80 7.00
C ARG A 41 7.40 2.95 7.82
N LEU A 42 8.43 2.19 7.43
CA LEU A 42 9.71 2.08 8.13
C LEU A 42 10.51 3.40 8.11
N ASP A 43 10.23 4.26 7.14
CA ASP A 43 10.77 5.61 7.09
C ASP A 43 10.19 6.56 8.15
N LEU A 44 9.12 6.18 8.83
CA LEU A 44 8.48 6.97 9.89
C LEU A 44 8.84 6.50 11.30
N LEU A 45 9.68 5.47 11.43
CA LEU A 45 10.17 5.03 12.74
C LEU A 45 11.00 6.15 13.42
N ALA A 46 10.95 6.21 14.73
CA ALA A 46 11.73 7.20 15.51
C ALA A 46 13.23 7.06 15.24
N GLU A 47 13.70 5.83 15.12
CA GLU A 47 15.05 5.48 14.66
C GLU A 47 14.92 4.40 13.56
N VAL A 48 15.65 4.57 12.46
CA VAL A 48 15.63 3.65 11.33
C VAL A 48 16.92 2.84 11.33
N THR A 49 16.91 1.72 12.06
CA THR A 49 18.03 0.76 12.15
C THR A 49 17.57 -0.65 11.78
N PRO A 50 18.48 -1.58 11.48
CA PRO A 50 18.12 -2.98 11.26
C PRO A 50 17.34 -3.59 12.44
N GLU A 51 17.70 -3.22 13.66
CA GLU A 51 17.08 -3.70 14.90
C GLU A 51 15.64 -3.21 15.03
N THR A 52 15.41 -1.89 14.90
CA THR A 52 14.06 -1.30 15.02
C THR A 52 13.14 -1.75 13.90
N ILE A 53 13.65 -1.94 12.69
CA ILE A 53 12.91 -2.51 11.56
C ILE A 53 12.48 -3.94 11.88
N ARG A 54 13.39 -4.76 12.41
CA ARG A 54 13.10 -6.16 12.79
C ARG A 54 12.04 -6.21 13.88
N GLU A 55 12.20 -5.46 14.97
CA GLU A 55 11.24 -5.39 16.07
C GLU A 55 9.84 -4.95 15.60
N PHE A 56 9.78 -3.99 14.68
CA PHE A 56 8.52 -3.55 14.08
C PHE A 56 7.86 -4.68 13.30
N LEU A 57 8.60 -5.33 12.41
CA LEU A 57 8.09 -6.40 11.56
C LEU A 57 7.77 -7.68 12.36
N ASP A 58 8.54 -8.02 13.41
CA ASP A 58 8.21 -9.08 14.36
C ASP A 58 6.85 -8.80 15.02
N THR A 59 6.65 -7.55 15.49
CA THR A 59 5.35 -7.15 16.08
C THR A 59 4.21 -7.30 15.07
N VAL A 60 4.40 -6.93 13.81
CA VAL A 60 3.40 -7.13 12.74
C VAL A 60 3.09 -8.63 12.54
N ALA A 61 4.13 -9.48 12.55
CA ALA A 61 3.99 -10.94 12.44
C ALA A 61 3.20 -11.53 13.62
N ASP A 62 3.49 -11.10 14.85
CA ASP A 62 2.82 -11.58 16.07
C ASP A 62 1.31 -11.32 16.06
N PHE A 63 0.88 -10.25 15.38
CA PHE A 63 -0.53 -9.96 15.15
C PHE A 63 -1.13 -10.68 13.94
N GLY A 64 -0.35 -11.51 13.23
CA GLY A 64 -0.79 -12.33 12.11
C GLY A 64 -0.92 -11.58 10.78
N PHE A 65 -0.29 -10.40 10.64
CA PHE A 65 -0.32 -9.63 9.40
C PHE A 65 0.89 -9.88 8.51
N TYR A 66 0.68 -9.73 7.21
CA TYR A 66 1.75 -9.48 6.25
C TYR A 66 1.87 -7.98 5.97
N ALA A 67 3.10 -7.53 5.78
CA ALA A 67 3.42 -6.15 5.47
C ALA A 67 3.73 -5.92 3.99
N VAL A 68 3.27 -4.79 3.48
CA VAL A 68 3.94 -4.06 2.40
C VAL A 68 4.99 -3.18 3.06
N SER A 69 6.25 -3.55 2.96
CA SER A 69 7.35 -2.84 3.62
C SER A 69 7.82 -1.67 2.76
N THR A 70 7.74 -0.46 3.30
CA THR A 70 8.02 0.80 2.62
C THR A 70 9.08 1.60 3.39
N LEU A 71 10.19 1.92 2.73
CA LEU A 71 11.24 2.80 3.25
C LEU A 71 11.35 4.03 2.34
N ARG A 72 10.35 4.94 2.45
CA ARG A 72 10.13 6.06 1.55
C ARG A 72 11.14 7.19 1.75
N PRO A 73 11.90 7.60 0.72
CA PRO A 73 12.84 8.71 0.82
C PRO A 73 12.13 10.06 0.81
N VAL A 74 12.83 11.08 1.31
CA VAL A 74 12.30 12.46 1.41
C VAL A 74 11.89 13.01 0.04
N TRP A 75 12.66 12.71 -1.01
CA TRP A 75 12.40 13.23 -2.36
C TRP A 75 11.13 12.63 -3.03
N GLU A 76 10.52 11.61 -2.42
CA GLU A 76 9.19 11.10 -2.84
C GLU A 76 8.18 11.11 -1.69
N GLY A 77 8.25 12.12 -0.82
CA GLY A 77 7.26 12.40 0.21
C GLY A 77 7.37 11.55 1.47
N GLY A 78 8.48 10.84 1.67
CA GLY A 78 8.78 10.10 2.89
C GLY A 78 9.63 10.87 3.88
N LYS A 79 10.23 10.16 4.84
CA LYS A 79 11.10 10.74 5.87
C LYS A 79 12.49 10.10 5.96
N PHE A 80 12.78 9.07 5.17
CA PHE A 80 14.11 8.47 5.14
C PHE A 80 15.14 9.48 4.61
N LYS A 81 16.17 9.79 5.41
CA LYS A 81 17.21 10.78 5.14
C LYS A 81 18.60 10.19 4.91
N GLY A 82 18.76 8.87 5.11
CA GLY A 82 20.02 8.17 4.84
C GLY A 82 20.40 8.17 3.37
N ASP A 83 21.64 7.84 3.07
CA ASP A 83 22.08 7.67 1.70
C ASP A 83 21.56 6.37 1.08
N GLU A 84 21.69 6.24 -0.25
CA GLU A 84 21.20 5.05 -0.98
C GLU A 84 21.98 3.78 -0.59
N SER A 85 23.24 3.86 -0.16
CA SER A 85 24.02 2.71 0.32
C SER A 85 23.49 2.18 1.66
N GLU A 86 23.17 3.07 2.57
CA GLU A 86 22.52 2.72 3.83
C GLU A 86 21.13 2.13 3.59
N ARG A 87 20.35 2.76 2.71
CA ARG A 87 19.01 2.31 2.34
C ARG A 87 19.02 0.91 1.73
N LEU A 88 20.03 0.59 0.91
CA LEU A 88 20.18 -0.75 0.32
C LEU A 88 20.42 -1.82 1.38
N LYS A 89 21.25 -1.53 2.40
CA LYS A 89 21.50 -2.46 3.52
C LYS A 89 20.21 -2.74 4.29
N LEU A 90 19.41 -1.70 4.54
CA LEU A 90 18.12 -1.86 5.21
C LEU A 90 17.14 -2.68 4.37
N PHE A 91 17.09 -2.48 3.05
CA PHE A 91 16.27 -3.32 2.17
C PHE A 91 16.65 -4.80 2.23
N ASN A 92 17.95 -5.13 2.37
CA ASN A 92 18.40 -6.51 2.52
C ASN A 92 17.83 -7.18 3.80
N GLU A 93 17.70 -6.43 4.90
CA GLU A 93 17.05 -6.92 6.12
C GLU A 93 15.52 -7.04 5.94
N ILE A 94 14.90 -6.00 5.37
CA ILE A 94 13.47 -5.93 5.13
C ILE A 94 12.97 -7.10 4.27
N VAL A 95 13.65 -7.37 3.16
CA VAL A 95 13.23 -8.39 2.19
C VAL A 95 13.26 -9.80 2.80
N LYS A 96 14.23 -10.09 3.66
CA LYS A 96 14.39 -11.40 4.33
C LYS A 96 13.37 -11.64 5.43
N HIS A 97 12.73 -10.60 5.94
CA HIS A 97 11.83 -10.74 7.07
C HIS A 97 10.56 -11.52 6.70
N PRO A 98 10.12 -12.53 7.51
CA PRO A 98 8.95 -13.35 7.17
C PRO A 98 7.64 -12.56 7.03
N ALA A 99 7.44 -11.51 7.84
CA ALA A 99 6.25 -10.65 7.74
C ALA A 99 6.21 -9.81 6.46
N THR A 100 7.35 -9.55 5.80
CA THR A 100 7.37 -8.82 4.54
C THR A 100 6.77 -9.69 3.43
N GLY A 101 5.58 -9.34 2.97
CA GLY A 101 4.91 -9.99 1.84
C GLY A 101 5.19 -9.29 0.50
N ALA A 102 5.39 -7.97 0.56
CA ALA A 102 5.78 -7.15 -0.58
C ALA A 102 6.70 -6.02 -0.14
N VAL A 103 7.51 -5.52 -1.07
CA VAL A 103 8.39 -4.35 -0.89
C VAL A 103 8.01 -3.28 -1.88
N ASP A 104 7.85 -2.04 -1.39
CA ASP A 104 7.54 -0.86 -2.20
C ASP A 104 8.83 -0.06 -2.45
N VAL A 105 9.19 0.10 -3.73
CA VAL A 105 10.37 0.86 -4.16
C VAL A 105 9.96 1.84 -5.26
N GLU A 106 10.53 3.04 -5.21
CA GLU A 106 10.20 4.10 -6.17
C GLU A 106 10.80 3.81 -7.55
N LEU A 107 10.03 4.09 -8.61
CA LEU A 107 10.49 4.01 -10.01
C LEU A 107 11.76 4.83 -10.26
N ARG A 108 11.93 5.94 -9.53
CA ARG A 108 13.05 6.87 -9.68
C ARG A 108 14.27 6.51 -8.82
N SER A 109 14.16 5.47 -7.98
CA SER A 109 15.28 5.03 -7.13
C SER A 109 16.37 4.36 -7.95
N SER A 110 17.62 4.75 -7.74
CA SER A 110 18.78 4.05 -8.30
C SER A 110 18.93 2.63 -7.77
N LEU A 111 18.34 2.33 -6.60
CA LEU A 111 18.36 1.00 -5.98
C LEU A 111 17.36 0.01 -6.58
N LEU A 112 16.43 0.47 -7.43
CA LEU A 112 15.35 -0.37 -7.93
C LEU A 112 15.85 -1.70 -8.53
N PRO A 113 16.91 -1.76 -9.36
CA PRO A 113 17.42 -3.01 -9.91
C PRO A 113 17.90 -3.99 -8.82
N ASP A 114 18.66 -3.49 -7.84
CA ASP A 114 19.23 -4.30 -6.76
C ASP A 114 18.12 -4.84 -5.83
N VAL A 115 17.21 -3.98 -5.41
CA VAL A 115 16.08 -4.39 -4.57
C VAL A 115 15.15 -5.36 -5.31
N ALA A 116 14.91 -5.15 -6.61
CA ALA A 116 14.13 -6.08 -7.43
C ALA A 116 14.78 -7.48 -7.48
N SER A 117 16.13 -7.56 -7.53
CA SER A 117 16.83 -8.85 -7.44
C SER A 117 16.62 -9.53 -6.10
N MET A 118 16.83 -8.80 -4.98
CA MET A 118 16.63 -9.31 -3.63
C MET A 118 15.19 -9.81 -3.41
N VAL A 119 14.20 -9.02 -3.82
CA VAL A 119 12.77 -9.36 -3.70
C VAL A 119 12.44 -10.65 -4.44
N ARG A 120 13.03 -10.84 -5.63
CA ARG A 120 12.85 -12.05 -6.45
C ARG A 120 13.49 -13.28 -5.81
N GLU A 121 14.72 -13.13 -5.28
CA GLU A 121 15.44 -14.21 -4.57
C GLU A 121 14.64 -14.71 -3.37
N GLU A 122 14.06 -13.80 -2.59
CA GLU A 122 13.23 -14.12 -1.41
C GLU A 122 11.76 -14.44 -1.76
N ARG A 123 11.41 -14.50 -3.05
CA ARG A 123 10.05 -14.82 -3.55
C ARG A 123 8.96 -13.91 -2.99
N LYS A 124 9.31 -12.67 -2.69
CA LYS A 124 8.37 -11.64 -2.26
C LYS A 124 7.77 -10.92 -3.48
N LYS A 125 6.84 -10.00 -3.24
CA LYS A 125 6.25 -9.17 -4.30
C LYS A 125 6.92 -7.82 -4.40
N LEU A 126 7.23 -7.40 -5.62
CA LEU A 126 7.77 -6.08 -5.91
C LEU A 126 6.64 -5.12 -6.29
N ILE A 127 6.48 -4.06 -5.50
CA ILE A 127 5.66 -2.91 -5.85
C ILE A 127 6.60 -1.82 -6.35
N VAL A 128 6.48 -1.42 -7.62
CA VAL A 128 7.19 -0.25 -8.13
C VAL A 128 6.25 0.94 -8.10
N SER A 129 6.61 1.96 -7.34
CA SER A 129 5.75 3.11 -7.06
C SER A 129 6.25 4.41 -7.69
N TYR A 130 5.29 5.30 -7.98
CA TYR A 130 5.55 6.66 -8.43
C TYR A 130 4.54 7.62 -7.79
N HIS A 131 5.04 8.69 -7.19
CA HIS A 131 4.22 9.71 -6.53
C HIS A 131 4.52 11.08 -7.12
N ASP A 132 3.47 11.82 -7.50
CA ASP A 132 3.55 13.24 -7.86
C ASP A 132 2.62 14.02 -6.94
N PHE A 133 3.20 14.79 -6.04
CA PHE A 133 2.48 15.59 -5.04
C PHE A 133 2.07 16.97 -5.56
N GLU A 134 2.40 17.31 -6.80
CA GLU A 134 2.14 18.63 -7.37
C GLU A 134 1.01 18.62 -8.39
N LYS A 135 0.93 17.57 -9.21
CA LYS A 135 -0.02 17.49 -10.33
C LYS A 135 -0.43 16.07 -10.69
N THR A 136 -1.46 15.98 -11.49
CA THR A 136 -1.80 14.79 -12.28
C THR A 136 -1.20 14.95 -13.68
N PRO A 137 -0.33 14.02 -14.15
CA PRO A 137 0.24 14.09 -15.49
C PRO A 137 -0.81 13.91 -16.60
N SER A 138 -0.44 14.20 -17.85
CA SER A 138 -1.24 13.90 -19.03
C SER A 138 -1.39 12.37 -19.24
N GLU A 139 -2.36 11.93 -20.06
CA GLU A 139 -2.55 10.49 -20.34
C GLU A 139 -1.28 9.82 -20.87
N PRO A 140 -0.57 10.38 -21.88
CA PRO A 140 0.67 9.77 -22.37
C PRO A 140 1.77 9.65 -21.30
N GLU A 141 1.92 10.67 -20.44
CA GLU A 141 2.89 10.64 -19.34
C GLU A 141 2.54 9.57 -18.30
N ILE A 142 1.25 9.42 -17.97
CA ILE A 142 0.79 8.34 -17.07
C ILE A 142 1.10 6.98 -17.68
N GLU A 143 0.78 6.77 -18.97
CA GLU A 143 1.04 5.51 -19.67
C GLU A 143 2.54 5.19 -19.72
N GLU A 144 3.39 6.19 -19.94
CA GLU A 144 4.86 6.04 -19.89
C GLU A 144 5.33 5.60 -18.49
N ILE A 145 4.86 6.27 -17.43
CA ILE A 145 5.19 5.91 -16.05
C ILE A 145 4.79 4.45 -15.75
N LEU A 146 3.57 4.05 -16.11
CA LEU A 146 3.05 2.70 -15.90
C LEU A 146 3.89 1.65 -16.64
N ASN A 147 4.25 1.93 -17.89
CA ASN A 147 5.08 1.03 -18.70
C ASN A 147 6.49 0.89 -18.11
N ARG A 148 7.11 1.99 -17.71
CA ARG A 148 8.43 1.96 -17.04
C ARG A 148 8.41 1.16 -15.74
N CYS A 149 7.36 1.29 -14.92
CA CYS A 149 7.20 0.47 -13.72
C CYS A 149 7.12 -1.03 -14.08
N ARG A 150 6.33 -1.38 -15.09
CA ARG A 150 6.20 -2.76 -15.57
C ARG A 150 7.52 -3.31 -16.11
N GLU A 151 8.23 -2.54 -16.92
CA GLU A 151 9.53 -2.89 -17.51
C GLU A 151 10.62 -3.05 -16.46
N ALA A 152 10.54 -2.30 -15.35
CA ALA A 152 11.41 -2.48 -14.18
C ALA A 152 11.14 -3.77 -13.40
N GLY A 153 10.17 -4.58 -13.83
CA GLY A 153 9.85 -5.88 -13.23
C GLY A 153 8.85 -5.84 -12.06
N ALA A 154 8.03 -4.80 -11.98
CA ALA A 154 6.98 -4.71 -10.96
C ALA A 154 6.03 -5.90 -11.04
N ASP A 155 5.79 -6.59 -9.92
CA ASP A 155 4.63 -7.48 -9.76
C ASP A 155 3.34 -6.65 -9.69
N ILE A 156 3.42 -5.48 -9.05
CA ILE A 156 2.32 -4.53 -8.89
C ILE A 156 2.86 -3.12 -9.16
N VAL A 157 2.20 -2.39 -10.05
CA VAL A 157 2.49 -0.97 -10.29
C VAL A 157 1.66 -0.12 -9.32
N LYS A 158 2.29 0.84 -8.63
CA LYS A 158 1.59 1.76 -7.72
C LYS A 158 1.81 3.20 -8.14
N VAL A 159 0.72 3.96 -8.35
CA VAL A 159 0.80 5.38 -8.69
C VAL A 159 -0.12 6.23 -7.81
N ALA A 160 0.36 7.40 -7.43
CA ALA A 160 -0.41 8.39 -6.70
C ALA A 160 -0.13 9.80 -7.26
N PHE A 161 -1.15 10.46 -7.77
CA PHE A 161 -1.04 11.78 -8.38
C PHE A 161 -1.90 12.80 -7.64
N MET A 162 -1.42 14.04 -7.52
CA MET A 162 -2.21 15.12 -6.94
C MET A 162 -3.28 15.57 -7.94
N GLY A 163 -4.56 15.38 -7.58
CA GLY A 163 -5.69 15.89 -8.36
C GLY A 163 -6.03 17.33 -7.99
N LYS A 164 -6.19 18.17 -9.00
CA LYS A 164 -6.63 19.56 -8.89
C LYS A 164 -8.05 19.76 -9.40
N SER A 165 -8.56 18.81 -10.18
CA SER A 165 -9.90 18.85 -10.76
C SER A 165 -10.53 17.46 -10.87
N GLN A 166 -11.82 17.39 -11.15
CA GLN A 166 -12.53 16.13 -11.40
C GLN A 166 -12.02 15.45 -12.68
N GLU A 167 -11.62 16.23 -13.67
CA GLU A 167 -11.03 15.74 -14.92
C GLU A 167 -9.70 14.99 -14.66
N ASP A 168 -8.89 15.46 -13.70
CA ASP A 168 -7.68 14.77 -13.28
C ASP A 168 -8.01 13.37 -12.73
N ALA A 169 -8.99 13.29 -11.83
CA ALA A 169 -9.39 12.02 -11.26
C ALA A 169 -10.01 11.08 -12.31
N ALA A 170 -10.84 11.60 -13.23
CA ALA A 170 -11.40 10.82 -14.32
C ALA A 170 -10.31 10.31 -15.26
N ARG A 171 -9.34 11.15 -15.64
CA ARG A 171 -8.19 10.78 -16.48
C ARG A 171 -7.43 9.60 -15.87
N VAL A 172 -7.04 9.69 -14.60
CA VAL A 172 -6.34 8.59 -13.92
C VAL A 172 -7.16 7.32 -13.93
N CYS A 173 -8.44 7.37 -13.54
CA CYS A 173 -9.31 6.21 -13.54
C CYS A 173 -9.40 5.56 -14.95
N CYS A 174 -9.57 6.35 -16.00
CA CYS A 174 -9.69 5.84 -17.38
C CYS A 174 -8.39 5.20 -17.87
N VAL A 175 -7.23 5.83 -17.63
CA VAL A 175 -5.94 5.27 -18.03
C VAL A 175 -5.66 3.98 -17.27
N LEU A 176 -5.85 3.98 -15.95
CA LEU A 176 -5.59 2.81 -15.13
C LEU A 176 -6.55 1.65 -15.45
N TYR A 177 -7.80 1.93 -15.79
CA TYR A 177 -8.74 0.88 -16.23
C TYR A 177 -8.23 0.15 -17.49
N ARG A 178 -7.67 0.88 -18.45
CA ARG A 178 -7.12 0.32 -19.70
C ARG A 178 -5.78 -0.41 -19.52
N PHE A 179 -5.04 -0.09 -18.46
CA PHE A 179 -3.72 -0.69 -18.21
C PHE A 179 -3.84 -2.12 -17.69
N ASN A 180 -3.47 -3.10 -18.53
CA ASN A 180 -3.59 -4.52 -18.20
C ASN A 180 -2.34 -5.05 -17.46
N HIS A 181 -2.20 -4.66 -16.20
CA HIS A 181 -1.20 -5.16 -15.26
C HIS A 181 -1.72 -5.00 -13.83
N PRO A 182 -1.31 -5.85 -12.85
CA PRO A 182 -1.66 -5.64 -11.45
C PRO A 182 -1.25 -4.25 -10.98
N LYS A 183 -2.17 -3.54 -10.35
CA LYS A 183 -1.97 -2.12 -10.04
C LYS A 183 -2.64 -1.67 -8.76
N ILE A 184 -2.09 -0.63 -8.20
CA ILE A 184 -2.64 0.16 -7.11
C ILE A 184 -2.60 1.61 -7.55
N PHE A 185 -3.69 2.34 -7.41
CA PHE A 185 -3.68 3.75 -7.72
C PHE A 185 -4.59 4.56 -6.81
N MET A 186 -4.26 5.82 -6.67
CA MET A 186 -5.10 6.81 -6.02
C MET A 186 -4.81 8.19 -6.58
N VAL A 187 -5.84 9.03 -6.59
CA VAL A 187 -5.69 10.45 -6.79
C VAL A 187 -5.70 11.12 -5.41
N MET A 188 -4.63 11.84 -5.11
CA MET A 188 -4.45 12.56 -3.85
C MET A 188 -5.24 13.87 -3.85
N GLY A 189 -5.39 14.45 -2.66
CA GLY A 189 -6.18 15.66 -2.46
C GLY A 189 -7.67 15.37 -2.27
N GLU A 190 -8.42 16.39 -1.91
CA GLU A 190 -9.86 16.30 -1.61
C GLU A 190 -10.65 15.81 -2.82
N VAL A 191 -10.37 16.38 -3.98
CA VAL A 191 -11.00 16.04 -5.27
C VAL A 191 -10.84 14.57 -5.63
N GLY A 192 -9.69 13.97 -5.29
CA GLY A 192 -9.37 12.59 -5.62
C GLY A 192 -9.78 11.56 -4.57
N SER A 193 -10.27 11.98 -3.40
CA SER A 193 -10.52 11.08 -2.26
C SER A 193 -11.47 9.92 -2.59
N PHE A 194 -12.47 10.14 -3.46
CA PHE A 194 -13.41 9.12 -3.90
C PHE A 194 -12.73 7.94 -4.62
N THR A 195 -11.58 8.17 -5.27
CA THR A 195 -10.84 7.09 -5.98
C THR A 195 -10.38 5.98 -5.03
N ARG A 196 -10.23 6.28 -3.74
CA ARG A 196 -9.93 5.28 -2.70
C ARG A 196 -11.09 4.33 -2.45
N VAL A 197 -12.30 4.74 -2.77
CA VAL A 197 -13.51 3.91 -2.65
C VAL A 197 -13.80 3.18 -3.94
N VAL A 198 -13.76 3.87 -5.08
CA VAL A 198 -14.14 3.28 -6.37
C VAL A 198 -12.97 2.64 -7.13
N GLY A 199 -11.73 2.81 -6.68
CA GLY A 199 -10.52 2.35 -7.37
C GLY A 199 -10.55 0.85 -7.72
N PHE A 200 -11.15 0.02 -6.89
CA PHE A 200 -11.32 -1.41 -7.18
C PHE A 200 -12.10 -1.64 -8.48
N SER A 201 -13.16 -0.87 -8.76
CA SER A 201 -13.91 -0.94 -10.02
C SER A 201 -13.09 -0.60 -11.25
N PHE A 202 -11.95 0.08 -11.07
CA PHE A 202 -10.97 0.40 -12.12
C PHE A 202 -9.72 -0.48 -12.05
N GLY A 203 -9.77 -1.56 -11.26
CA GLY A 203 -8.73 -2.58 -11.18
C GLY A 203 -7.64 -2.34 -10.15
N SER A 204 -7.79 -1.38 -9.22
CA SER A 204 -6.87 -1.22 -8.09
C SER A 204 -6.99 -2.39 -7.13
N LEU A 205 -5.85 -3.01 -6.77
CA LEU A 205 -5.83 -4.18 -5.88
C LEU A 205 -5.99 -3.82 -4.40
N LEU A 206 -5.51 -2.64 -4.00
CA LEU A 206 -5.50 -2.18 -2.61
C LEU A 206 -6.01 -0.76 -2.51
N THR A 207 -6.64 -0.45 -1.39
CA THR A 207 -6.95 0.92 -0.98
C THR A 207 -6.33 1.23 0.39
N TYR A 208 -5.67 2.38 0.48
CA TYR A 208 -4.89 2.82 1.63
C TYR A 208 -5.72 3.64 2.59
N THR A 209 -5.64 3.28 3.87
CA THR A 209 -6.30 3.99 4.97
C THR A 209 -5.31 4.32 6.10
N PHE A 210 -5.82 4.92 7.17
CA PHE A 210 -5.04 5.30 8.34
C PHE A 210 -5.87 5.19 9.61
N PHE A 211 -5.19 5.21 10.77
CA PHE A 211 -5.76 5.44 12.08
C PHE A 211 -5.26 6.77 12.64
N GLY A 212 -6.15 7.53 13.29
CA GLY A 212 -5.79 8.81 13.89
C GLY A 212 -5.51 9.90 12.84
N LYS A 213 -4.25 10.08 12.42
CA LYS A 213 -3.85 11.14 11.48
C LYS A 213 -3.55 10.59 10.09
N PRO A 214 -4.03 11.26 9.02
CA PRO A 214 -3.71 10.85 7.64
C PRO A 214 -2.23 11.04 7.34
N VAL A 215 -1.65 10.10 6.58
CA VAL A 215 -0.25 10.14 6.11
C VAL A 215 -0.13 10.63 4.67
N ALA A 216 -1.24 10.84 3.97
CA ALA A 216 -1.29 11.40 2.62
C ALA A 216 -2.60 12.17 2.39
N PRO A 217 -2.58 13.21 1.53
CA PRO A 217 -3.78 14.00 1.22
C PRO A 217 -4.94 13.15 0.68
N GLY A 218 -6.16 13.45 1.12
CA GLY A 218 -7.38 12.78 0.64
C GLY A 218 -7.57 11.35 1.16
N GLN A 219 -6.81 10.91 2.16
CA GLN A 219 -7.06 9.62 2.81
C GLN A 219 -8.39 9.63 3.56
N ILE A 220 -9.02 8.46 3.62
CA ILE A 220 -10.28 8.21 4.35
C ILE A 220 -9.92 7.33 5.54
N GLU A 221 -10.41 7.68 6.72
CA GLU A 221 -10.22 6.91 7.96
C GLU A 221 -10.82 5.51 7.83
N ALA A 222 -10.20 4.52 8.47
CA ALA A 222 -10.46 3.09 8.23
C ALA A 222 -11.92 2.68 8.40
N GLU A 223 -12.58 3.06 9.48
CA GLU A 223 -13.97 2.68 9.74
C GLU A 223 -14.93 3.28 8.70
N ARG A 224 -14.68 4.55 8.33
CA ARG A 224 -15.44 5.22 7.27
C ARG A 224 -15.22 4.57 5.91
N LEU A 225 -13.97 4.25 5.57
CA LEU A 225 -13.63 3.58 4.30
C LEU A 225 -14.32 2.22 4.20
N ILE A 226 -14.21 1.40 5.25
CA ILE A 226 -14.85 0.08 5.31
C ILE A 226 -16.37 0.17 5.12
N LYS A 227 -17.02 1.15 5.75
CA LYS A 227 -18.45 1.39 5.59
C LYS A 227 -18.83 1.75 4.15
N LEU A 228 -18.05 2.63 3.52
CA LEU A 228 -18.26 3.01 2.12
C LEU A 228 -18.08 1.82 1.17
N LEU A 229 -17.02 1.03 1.36
CA LEU A 229 -16.78 -0.18 0.56
C LEU A 229 -17.89 -1.21 0.75
N SER A 230 -18.36 -1.43 1.98
CA SER A 230 -19.46 -2.35 2.27
C SER A 230 -20.79 -1.92 1.63
N ASN A 231 -21.02 -0.61 1.49
CA ASN A 231 -22.20 -0.09 0.82
C ASN A 231 -22.14 -0.26 -0.70
N LEU A 232 -20.95 -0.12 -1.30
CA LEU A 232 -20.78 -0.13 -2.75
C LEU A 232 -20.51 -1.52 -3.32
N TYR A 233 -19.83 -2.40 -2.56
CA TYR A 233 -19.43 -3.72 -3.04
C TYR A 233 -20.12 -4.86 -2.27
N PRO A 234 -21.18 -5.48 -2.85
CA PRO A 234 -21.92 -6.56 -2.18
C PRO A 234 -21.06 -7.77 -1.81
N SER A 235 -20.04 -8.11 -2.60
CA SER A 235 -19.09 -9.20 -2.30
C SER A 235 -18.26 -8.88 -1.06
N TYR A 236 -17.74 -7.66 -0.95
CA TYR A 236 -17.00 -7.19 0.21
C TYR A 236 -17.87 -7.20 1.48
N ARG A 237 -19.11 -6.72 1.38
CA ARG A 237 -20.07 -6.78 2.50
C ARG A 237 -20.32 -8.22 2.95
N LYS A 238 -20.62 -9.15 2.03
CA LYS A 238 -20.84 -10.57 2.36
C LYS A 238 -19.62 -11.21 3.04
N LYS A 239 -18.41 -10.92 2.58
CA LYS A 239 -17.17 -11.37 3.24
C LYS A 239 -17.15 -10.93 4.69
N ARG A 240 -17.45 -9.67 4.97
CA ARG A 240 -17.44 -9.11 6.32
C ARG A 240 -18.53 -9.67 7.23
N GLU A 241 -19.74 -9.85 6.70
CA GLU A 241 -20.86 -10.47 7.43
C GLU A 241 -20.56 -11.91 7.84
N LYS A 242 -19.91 -12.68 6.96
CA LYS A 242 -19.47 -14.04 7.26
C LYS A 242 -18.51 -14.08 8.45
N PHE A 243 -17.54 -13.20 8.51
CA PHE A 243 -16.62 -13.11 9.63
C PHE A 243 -17.29 -12.75 10.94
N LEU A 244 -18.26 -11.83 10.94
CA LEU A 244 -19.03 -11.47 12.14
C LEU A 244 -19.84 -12.66 12.66
N SER A 245 -20.40 -13.50 11.79
CA SER A 245 -21.11 -14.71 12.20
C SER A 245 -20.14 -15.78 12.77
N GLU A 246 -18.96 -15.95 12.20
CA GLU A 246 -17.94 -16.88 12.69
C GLU A 246 -17.42 -16.48 14.08
N GLU A 247 -17.22 -15.18 14.35
CA GLU A 247 -16.86 -14.70 15.69
C GLU A 247 -17.97 -14.98 16.73
N PHE A 248 -19.21 -14.82 16.35
CA PHE A 248 -20.34 -15.13 17.22
C PHE A 248 -20.39 -16.61 17.58
N PHE A 249 -20.10 -17.51 16.65
CA PHE A 249 -20.05 -18.95 16.90
C PHE A 249 -18.81 -19.41 17.68
N GLN A 250 -17.73 -18.62 17.75
CA GLN A 250 -16.54 -18.94 18.57
C GLN A 250 -16.68 -18.46 20.03
N LEU A 251 -17.68 -17.63 20.33
CA LEU A 251 -17.97 -17.09 21.67
C LEU A 251 -19.08 -17.87 22.40
N ILE A 252 -19.68 -18.87 21.74
CA ILE A 252 -20.66 -19.82 22.30
C ILE A 252 -20.03 -21.18 22.43
#